data_cf0e99a1c8ac89d7237ab36081caf94e
#
_entry.id   cf0e99a1c8ac89d7237ab36081caf94e
#
_cell.length_a   1.000
_cell.length_b   1.000
_cell.length_c   1.000
_cell.angle_alpha   90.00
_cell.angle_beta   90.00
_cell.angle_gamma   90.00
#
_symmetry.space_group_name_H-M   'P 1'
#
loop_
_entity.id
_entity.type
_entity.pdbx_description
1 polymer ?
#
loop_
_entity_poly.entity_id
_entity_poly.type
_entity_poly.pdbx_seq_one_letter_code
_entity_poly.pdbx_strand_id
1 'polypeptide(L)'
;MTKKNEILCWSGIGIIYSLILALFLYMVFSFNKVPKVEVNNPVRLEAPNPITVKVAPPKKDMEVLIAESIKGKYVETISTTVLKESQKYRLPIWFIMATTCAESEDWSGNVNPRAYNKSCNARGCLQITPVCLKEYNDWHEVKYTMNDMWDITINYEVGCWYLARIRDHYFKNLSNWSYEDVYIAFNIGPSSFKAYRQDYYNGYDVIRHCDYNALNRFRSYQEKYLEYFNLY
;
A
#
# COMPACT_ATOMS: atom_id res chain seq x y z
N MET A 1 -37.55 -39.97 -6.60
CA MET A 1 -36.72 -39.70 -7.82
C MET A 1 -36.48 -41.04 -8.51
N THR A 2 -36.86 -41.16 -9.76
CA THR A 2 -36.74 -42.44 -10.50
C THR A 2 -35.29 -42.55 -11.04
N LYS A 3 -34.75 -43.80 -11.06
CA LYS A 3 -33.37 -44.11 -11.60
C LYS A 3 -33.05 -43.50 -12.96
N LYS A 4 -34.06 -43.14 -13.74
CA LYS A 4 -33.88 -42.45 -15.04
C LYS A 4 -33.32 -41.04 -14.94
N ASN A 5 -33.62 -40.29 -13.87
CA ASN A 5 -33.15 -38.91 -13.68
C ASN A 5 -31.71 -38.87 -13.17
N GLU A 6 -31.21 -39.89 -12.49
CA GLU A 6 -29.78 -39.96 -12.10
C GLU A 6 -28.85 -40.21 -13.29
N ILE A 7 -29.24 -41.08 -14.21
CA ILE A 7 -28.43 -41.39 -15.40
C ILE A 7 -28.26 -40.15 -16.32
N LEU A 8 -29.31 -39.33 -16.46
CA LEU A 8 -29.24 -38.08 -17.23
C LEU A 8 -28.36 -37.03 -16.57
N CYS A 9 -28.29 -36.99 -15.26
CA CYS A 9 -27.47 -36.05 -14.52
C CYS A 9 -25.96 -36.36 -14.65
N TRP A 10 -25.60 -37.66 -14.61
CA TRP A 10 -24.20 -38.10 -14.76
C TRP A 10 -23.66 -37.93 -16.19
N SER A 11 -24.51 -38.10 -17.22
CA SER A 11 -24.12 -37.87 -18.62
C SER A 11 -23.85 -36.38 -18.91
N GLY A 12 -24.61 -35.45 -18.30
CA GLY A 12 -24.39 -34.01 -18.44
C GLY A 12 -23.06 -33.53 -17.82
N ILE A 13 -22.73 -34.07 -16.63
CA ILE A 13 -21.47 -33.73 -15.95
C ILE A 13 -20.25 -34.21 -16.75
N GLY A 14 -20.29 -35.43 -17.29
CA GLY A 14 -19.21 -35.97 -18.13
C GLY A 14 -18.92 -35.14 -19.38
N ILE A 15 -19.94 -34.60 -20.05
CA ILE A 15 -19.79 -33.73 -21.21
C ILE A 15 -19.13 -32.39 -20.83
N ILE A 16 -19.52 -31.79 -19.70
CA ILE A 16 -18.95 -30.54 -19.26
C ILE A 16 -17.45 -30.70 -18.92
N TYR A 17 -17.05 -31.77 -18.23
CA TYR A 17 -15.64 -32.05 -17.95
C TYR A 17 -14.82 -32.26 -19.20
N SER A 18 -15.36 -32.96 -20.21
CA SER A 18 -14.68 -33.19 -21.48
C SER A 18 -14.47 -31.89 -22.26
N LEU A 19 -15.43 -30.97 -22.25
CA LEU A 19 -15.30 -29.64 -22.87
C LEU A 19 -14.27 -28.77 -22.18
N ILE A 20 -14.23 -28.76 -20.84
CA ILE A 20 -13.25 -28.00 -20.05
C ILE A 20 -11.83 -28.53 -20.33
N LEU A 21 -11.66 -29.87 -20.36
CA LEU A 21 -10.36 -30.47 -20.66
C LEU A 21 -9.90 -30.16 -22.08
N ALA A 22 -10.81 -30.21 -23.08
CA ALA A 22 -10.49 -29.84 -24.45
C ALA A 22 -10.08 -28.37 -24.62
N LEU A 23 -10.76 -27.44 -23.91
CA LEU A 23 -10.41 -26.04 -23.86
C LEU A 23 -9.05 -25.79 -23.20
N PHE A 24 -8.75 -26.49 -22.12
CA PHE A 24 -7.46 -26.41 -21.45
C PHE A 24 -6.32 -26.90 -22.35
N LEU A 25 -6.48 -28.07 -23.01
CA LEU A 25 -5.50 -28.57 -23.93
C LEU A 25 -5.30 -27.66 -25.15
N TYR A 26 -6.38 -27.07 -25.68
CA TYR A 26 -6.29 -26.10 -26.78
C TYR A 26 -5.48 -24.85 -26.34
N MET A 27 -5.69 -24.31 -25.13
CA MET A 27 -4.89 -23.21 -24.64
C MET A 27 -3.41 -23.58 -24.49
N VAL A 28 -3.10 -24.74 -23.89
CA VAL A 28 -1.71 -25.18 -23.69
C VAL A 28 -1.00 -25.35 -25.05
N PHE A 29 -1.65 -25.91 -26.06
CA PHE A 29 -1.07 -26.08 -27.41
C PHE A 29 -0.97 -24.77 -28.18
N SER A 30 -1.86 -23.81 -27.94
CA SER A 30 -1.82 -22.51 -28.63
C SER A 30 -0.68 -21.63 -28.10
N PHE A 31 -0.29 -21.75 -26.83
CA PHE A 31 0.84 -21.02 -26.27
C PHE A 31 2.21 -21.58 -26.63
N ASN A 32 2.30 -22.82 -27.13
CA ASN A 32 3.58 -23.45 -27.48
C ASN A 32 4.03 -23.22 -28.95
N LYS A 33 3.34 -22.39 -29.72
CA LYS A 33 3.83 -21.95 -31.03
C LYS A 33 4.85 -20.83 -30.88
N VAL A 34 6.08 -21.16 -30.54
CA VAL A 34 7.21 -20.24 -30.63
C VAL A 34 7.44 -19.92 -32.12
N PRO A 35 7.38 -18.67 -32.57
CA PRO A 35 7.71 -18.30 -33.94
C PRO A 35 9.18 -18.64 -34.20
N LYS A 36 9.44 -19.42 -35.28
CA LYS A 36 10.80 -19.64 -35.78
C LYS A 36 11.33 -18.30 -36.29
N VAL A 37 12.31 -17.76 -35.58
CA VAL A 37 13.07 -16.61 -36.08
C VAL A 37 14.02 -17.10 -37.16
N GLU A 38 13.74 -16.75 -38.42
CA GLU A 38 14.70 -16.92 -39.51
C GLU A 38 15.86 -15.95 -39.32
N VAL A 39 17.02 -16.50 -39.02
CA VAL A 39 18.28 -15.75 -38.99
C VAL A 39 18.83 -15.73 -40.40
N ASN A 40 18.47 -14.74 -41.18
CA ASN A 40 19.12 -14.45 -42.47
C ASN A 40 19.53 -12.99 -42.49
N ASN A 41 20.82 -12.75 -42.23
CA ASN A 41 21.71 -11.86 -42.97
C ASN A 41 22.98 -11.61 -42.15
N PRO A 42 24.18 -11.67 -42.71
CA PRO A 42 25.41 -11.27 -42.03
C PRO A 42 25.36 -9.75 -41.79
N VAL A 43 25.21 -9.37 -40.55
CA VAL A 43 25.29 -7.94 -40.12
C VAL A 43 26.69 -7.44 -40.42
N ARG A 44 26.81 -6.49 -41.34
CA ARG A 44 28.01 -5.69 -41.58
C ARG A 44 28.27 -4.89 -40.33
N LEU A 45 29.33 -5.21 -39.61
CA LEU A 45 29.76 -4.45 -38.40
C LEU A 45 30.21 -3.06 -38.88
N GLU A 46 29.33 -2.08 -38.75
CA GLU A 46 29.72 -0.67 -38.79
C GLU A 46 30.51 -0.34 -37.52
N ALA A 47 31.56 0.50 -37.68
CA ALA A 47 32.37 0.92 -36.54
C ALA A 47 31.48 1.52 -35.43
N PRO A 48 31.73 1.17 -34.17
CA PRO A 48 30.88 1.67 -33.08
C PRO A 48 30.94 3.19 -33.04
N ASN A 49 29.77 3.82 -33.18
CA ASN A 49 29.63 5.24 -32.87
C ASN A 49 30.13 5.50 -31.44
N PRO A 50 30.80 6.62 -31.19
CA PRO A 50 31.24 6.94 -29.83
C PRO A 50 30.06 6.86 -28.89
N ILE A 51 30.12 5.93 -27.94
CA ILE A 51 29.10 5.76 -26.90
C ILE A 51 29.08 7.03 -26.08
N THR A 52 28.11 7.88 -26.33
CA THR A 52 27.83 9.02 -25.46
C THR A 52 27.27 8.38 -24.17
N VAL A 53 28.15 8.18 -23.20
CA VAL A 53 27.73 7.74 -21.85
C VAL A 53 26.85 8.87 -21.33
N LYS A 54 25.51 8.65 -21.38
CA LYS A 54 24.59 9.47 -20.60
C LYS A 54 24.95 9.21 -19.14
N VAL A 55 25.72 10.16 -18.54
CA VAL A 55 25.92 10.15 -17.08
C VAL A 55 24.54 10.20 -16.46
N ALA A 56 24.17 9.15 -15.73
CA ALA A 56 22.93 9.15 -14.98
C ALA A 56 22.92 10.39 -14.06
N PRO A 57 21.83 11.14 -13.97
CA PRO A 57 21.76 12.27 -13.07
C PRO A 57 22.16 11.84 -11.66
N PRO A 58 22.87 12.70 -10.90
CA PRO A 58 23.29 12.36 -9.54
C PRO A 58 22.05 11.95 -8.74
N LYS A 59 22.14 10.80 -8.05
CA LYS A 59 21.06 10.28 -7.23
C LYS A 59 20.74 11.33 -6.17
N LYS A 60 19.57 11.96 -6.25
CA LYS A 60 19.12 12.93 -5.25
C LYS A 60 19.08 12.29 -3.87
N ASP A 61 19.45 13.07 -2.86
CA ASP A 61 19.28 12.66 -1.48
C ASP A 61 17.79 12.43 -1.19
N MET A 62 17.47 11.30 -0.58
CA MET A 62 16.09 10.91 -0.30
C MET A 62 15.38 11.91 0.62
N GLU A 63 16.09 12.54 1.55
CA GLU A 63 15.54 13.59 2.40
C GLU A 63 15.11 14.81 1.59
N VAL A 64 15.91 15.21 0.61
CA VAL A 64 15.57 16.30 -0.32
C VAL A 64 14.33 15.95 -1.14
N LEU A 65 14.24 14.72 -1.63
CA LEU A 65 13.06 14.26 -2.37
C LEU A 65 11.79 14.31 -1.53
N ILE A 66 11.86 13.86 -0.26
CA ILE A 66 10.72 13.96 0.66
C ILE A 66 10.34 15.43 0.87
N ALA A 67 11.33 16.30 1.11
CA ALA A 67 11.09 17.71 1.33
C ALA A 67 10.43 18.41 0.12
N GLU A 68 10.84 18.07 -1.09
CA GLU A 68 10.24 18.62 -2.33
C GLU A 68 8.81 18.09 -2.59
N SER A 69 8.46 16.93 -2.02
CA SER A 69 7.17 16.27 -2.26
C SER A 69 6.01 16.83 -1.43
N ILE A 70 6.32 17.61 -0.40
CA ILE A 70 5.35 18.19 0.55
C ILE A 70 5.44 19.71 0.60
N LYS A 71 4.40 20.34 1.16
CA LYS A 71 4.35 21.78 1.37
C LYS A 71 4.12 22.09 2.86
N GLY A 72 4.49 23.30 3.25
CA GLY A 72 4.21 23.81 4.58
C GLY A 72 5.44 24.25 5.38
N LYS A 73 5.21 24.76 6.57
CA LYS A 73 6.24 25.35 7.43
C LYS A 73 7.25 24.32 7.98
N TYR A 74 6.83 23.04 8.09
CA TYR A 74 7.56 22.01 8.83
C TYR A 74 8.21 20.96 7.93
N VAL A 75 8.43 21.31 6.66
CA VAL A 75 8.94 20.41 5.62
C VAL A 75 10.24 19.71 6.05
N GLU A 76 11.22 20.46 6.55
CA GLU A 76 12.50 19.93 7.00
C GLU A 76 12.34 18.93 8.15
N THR A 77 11.57 19.27 9.18
CA THR A 77 11.34 18.37 10.32
C THR A 77 10.60 17.09 9.88
N ILE A 78 9.64 17.22 8.98
CA ILE A 78 8.87 16.08 8.48
C ILE A 78 9.78 15.18 7.63
N SER A 79 10.56 15.73 6.69
CA SER A 79 11.41 14.94 5.79
C SER A 79 12.46 14.14 6.55
N THR A 80 13.17 14.77 7.48
CA THR A 80 14.15 14.10 8.35
C THR A 80 13.50 13.01 9.19
N THR A 81 12.31 13.30 9.77
CA THR A 81 11.61 12.34 10.62
C THR A 81 11.07 11.16 9.81
N VAL A 82 10.46 11.40 8.66
CA VAL A 82 9.95 10.35 7.78
C VAL A 82 11.08 9.42 7.33
N LEU A 83 12.22 9.99 6.92
CA LEU A 83 13.39 9.19 6.52
C LEU A 83 13.87 8.29 7.67
N LYS A 84 14.03 8.86 8.87
CA LYS A 84 14.44 8.14 10.08
C LYS A 84 13.49 6.99 10.41
N GLU A 85 12.18 7.26 10.48
CA GLU A 85 11.19 6.26 10.87
C GLU A 85 10.95 5.20 9.77
N SER A 86 11.07 5.58 8.50
CA SER A 86 11.08 4.64 7.36
C SER A 86 12.19 3.59 7.49
N GLN A 87 13.41 4.03 7.79
CA GLN A 87 14.56 3.14 7.99
C GLN A 87 14.39 2.26 9.25
N LYS A 88 13.96 2.86 10.38
CA LYS A 88 13.75 2.18 11.66
C LYS A 88 12.74 1.04 11.55
N TYR A 89 11.61 1.29 10.90
CA TYR A 89 10.49 0.34 10.82
C TYR A 89 10.39 -0.38 9.46
N ARG A 90 11.31 -0.12 8.53
CA ARG A 90 11.31 -0.69 7.16
C ARG A 90 9.96 -0.47 6.46
N LEU A 91 9.41 0.71 6.60
CA LEU A 91 8.21 1.16 5.89
C LEU A 91 8.63 1.91 4.62
N PRO A 92 7.98 1.67 3.47
CA PRO A 92 8.25 2.47 2.28
C PRO A 92 7.94 3.95 2.54
N ILE A 93 8.82 4.84 2.07
CA ILE A 93 8.64 6.30 2.23
C ILE A 93 7.32 6.75 1.61
N TRP A 94 7.01 6.28 0.38
CA TRP A 94 5.76 6.58 -0.29
C TRP A 94 4.53 6.25 0.56
N PHE A 95 4.58 5.15 1.32
CA PHE A 95 3.47 4.72 2.17
C PHE A 95 3.28 5.63 3.37
N ILE A 96 4.37 6.03 4.05
CA ILE A 96 4.31 6.99 5.16
C ILE A 96 3.78 8.34 4.65
N MET A 97 4.26 8.79 3.48
CA MET A 97 3.84 10.07 2.90
C MET A 97 2.37 10.06 2.46
N ALA A 98 1.92 8.99 1.80
CA ALA A 98 0.52 8.84 1.41
C ALA A 98 -0.40 8.83 2.65
N THR A 99 -0.02 8.11 3.71
CA THR A 99 -0.75 8.10 4.98
C THR A 99 -0.78 9.49 5.61
N THR A 100 0.36 10.17 5.70
CA THR A 100 0.46 11.53 6.25
C THR A 100 -0.50 12.50 5.56
N CYS A 101 -0.48 12.54 4.23
CA CYS A 101 -1.32 13.45 3.46
C CYS A 101 -2.80 13.07 3.55
N ALA A 102 -3.11 11.77 3.54
CA ALA A 102 -4.50 11.32 3.70
C ALA A 102 -5.09 11.73 5.07
N GLU A 103 -4.28 11.75 6.12
CA GLU A 103 -4.71 12.03 7.50
C GLU A 103 -4.69 13.51 7.86
N SER A 104 -3.74 14.29 7.35
CA SER A 104 -3.50 15.65 7.89
C SER A 104 -3.28 16.75 6.87
N GLU A 105 -3.32 16.48 5.55
CA GLU A 105 -3.19 17.56 4.56
C GLU A 105 -4.41 18.48 4.61
N ASP A 106 -4.13 19.78 4.67
CA ASP A 106 -5.16 20.81 4.65
C ASP A 106 -5.61 21.14 3.21
N TRP A 107 -6.65 21.98 3.08
CA TRP A 107 -7.19 22.39 1.79
C TRP A 107 -6.18 23.15 0.88
N SER A 108 -5.06 23.63 1.43
CA SER A 108 -3.97 24.28 0.68
C SER A 108 -2.88 23.32 0.25
N GLY A 109 -3.00 22.03 0.56
CA GLY A 109 -2.02 21.01 0.24
C GLY A 109 -0.81 21.00 1.18
N ASN A 110 -0.95 21.54 2.42
CA ASN A 110 0.10 21.52 3.43
C ASN A 110 -0.16 20.39 4.43
N VAL A 111 0.88 19.66 4.80
CA VAL A 111 0.81 18.76 5.96
C VAL A 111 0.60 19.59 7.23
N ASN A 112 -0.46 19.30 7.98
CA ASN A 112 -0.84 20.03 9.16
C ASN A 112 -0.51 19.26 10.45
N PRO A 113 0.60 19.57 11.16
CA PRO A 113 0.94 18.91 12.42
C PRO A 113 -0.04 19.20 13.57
N ARG A 114 -0.94 20.16 13.37
CA ARG A 114 -1.99 20.52 14.32
C ARG A 114 -3.37 20.01 13.90
N ALA A 115 -3.40 19.04 12.95
CA ALA A 115 -4.65 18.40 12.57
C ALA A 115 -5.30 17.72 13.76
N TYR A 116 -6.60 17.94 13.96
CA TYR A 116 -7.37 17.44 15.10
C TYR A 116 -8.73 16.91 14.66
N ASN A 117 -8.94 15.63 14.87
CA ASN A 117 -10.26 15.01 14.72
C ASN A 117 -10.93 14.88 16.07
N LYS A 118 -11.93 15.75 16.33
CA LYS A 118 -12.64 15.82 17.60
C LYS A 118 -13.44 14.54 17.91
N SER A 119 -13.94 13.85 16.89
CA SER A 119 -14.83 12.67 17.07
C SER A 119 -14.12 11.49 17.71
N CYS A 120 -12.85 11.27 17.38
CA CYS A 120 -12.01 10.20 17.92
C CYS A 120 -10.81 10.69 18.72
N ASN A 121 -10.71 12.03 18.97
CA ASN A 121 -9.58 12.68 19.64
C ASN A 121 -8.23 12.37 18.97
N ALA A 122 -8.22 12.18 17.64
CA ALA A 122 -6.97 11.94 16.92
C ALA A 122 -6.19 13.22 16.67
N ARG A 123 -4.85 13.18 16.73
CA ARG A 123 -3.97 14.36 16.69
C ARG A 123 -2.74 14.16 15.83
N GLY A 124 -2.30 15.26 15.21
CA GLY A 124 -1.01 15.38 14.53
C GLY A 124 -1.01 14.82 13.11
N CYS A 125 0.18 14.72 12.53
CA CYS A 125 0.39 14.34 11.12
C CYS A 125 -0.22 12.98 10.74
N LEU A 126 -0.12 11.99 11.63
CA LEU A 126 -0.64 10.64 11.42
C LEU A 126 -1.93 10.37 12.22
N GLN A 127 -2.61 11.42 12.71
CA GLN A 127 -3.89 11.32 13.40
C GLN A 127 -3.92 10.20 14.47
N ILE A 128 -2.94 10.27 15.40
CA ILE A 128 -2.81 9.27 16.46
C ILE A 128 -4.00 9.38 17.43
N THR A 129 -4.70 8.26 17.61
CA THR A 129 -5.82 8.12 18.53
C THR A 129 -5.36 7.72 19.95
N PRO A 130 -6.18 7.93 21.00
CA PRO A 130 -5.87 7.46 22.35
C PRO A 130 -5.62 5.96 22.46
N VAL A 131 -6.30 5.16 21.62
CA VAL A 131 -6.14 3.69 21.58
C VAL A 131 -4.78 3.31 21.03
N CYS A 132 -4.39 3.92 19.92
CA CYS A 132 -3.07 3.72 19.31
C CYS A 132 -1.95 4.13 20.29
N LEU A 133 -2.08 5.30 20.92
CA LEU A 133 -1.09 5.79 21.88
C LEU A 133 -0.98 4.90 23.13
N LYS A 134 -2.11 4.39 23.62
CA LYS A 134 -2.10 3.46 24.75
C LYS A 134 -1.32 2.19 24.42
N GLU A 135 -1.57 1.60 23.25
CA GLU A 135 -0.86 0.38 22.83
C GLU A 135 0.65 0.64 22.68
N TYR A 136 1.03 1.81 22.12
CA TYR A 136 2.43 2.21 22.04
C TYR A 136 3.08 2.34 23.43
N ASN A 137 2.43 3.06 24.35
CA ASN A 137 2.92 3.27 25.70
C ASN A 137 3.08 1.96 26.47
N ASP A 138 2.10 1.07 26.37
CA ASP A 138 2.13 -0.25 27.03
C ASP A 138 3.28 -1.11 26.49
N TRP A 139 3.57 -1.02 25.18
CA TRP A 139 4.62 -1.80 24.52
C TRP A 139 6.03 -1.32 24.84
N HIS A 140 6.21 0.02 24.91
CA HIS A 140 7.51 0.66 25.09
C HIS A 140 7.78 1.09 26.55
N GLU A 141 6.83 0.85 27.45
CA GLU A 141 6.91 1.30 28.86
C GLU A 141 7.15 2.81 29.02
N VAL A 142 6.63 3.61 28.05
CA VAL A 142 6.69 5.07 28.08
C VAL A 142 5.35 5.68 28.50
N LYS A 143 5.34 6.98 28.77
CA LYS A 143 4.15 7.70 29.27
C LYS A 143 3.82 8.92 28.43
N TYR A 144 3.84 8.78 27.10
CA TYR A 144 3.36 9.86 26.24
C TYR A 144 1.87 10.12 26.46
N THR A 145 1.50 11.39 26.39
CA THR A 145 0.12 11.87 26.49
C THR A 145 -0.42 12.26 25.10
N MET A 146 -1.73 12.48 25.01
CA MET A 146 -2.30 12.99 23.75
C MET A 146 -1.75 14.39 23.40
N ASN A 147 -1.25 15.17 24.36
CA ASN A 147 -0.63 16.46 24.06
C ASN A 147 0.73 16.33 23.38
N ASP A 148 1.46 15.25 23.64
CA ASP A 148 2.74 14.97 23.00
C ASP A 148 2.55 14.63 21.50
N MET A 149 1.34 14.24 21.10
CA MET A 149 1.01 13.97 19.69
C MET A 149 0.98 15.23 18.80
N TRP A 150 1.16 16.42 19.39
CA TRP A 150 1.41 17.65 18.65
C TRP A 150 2.89 17.85 18.28
N ASP A 151 3.80 17.10 18.88
CA ASP A 151 5.19 17.03 18.45
C ASP A 151 5.31 16.12 17.21
N ILE A 152 5.92 16.67 16.15
CA ILE A 152 6.03 15.97 14.87
C ILE A 152 6.82 14.68 15.04
N THR A 153 7.94 14.72 15.74
CA THR A 153 8.84 13.57 15.89
C THR A 153 8.17 12.44 16.66
N ILE A 154 7.51 12.77 17.80
CA ILE A 154 6.79 11.79 18.60
C ILE A 154 5.58 11.23 17.84
N ASN A 155 4.87 12.07 17.10
CA ASN A 155 3.72 11.66 16.29
C ASN A 155 4.10 10.62 15.23
N TYR A 156 5.19 10.87 14.50
CA TYR A 156 5.70 9.89 13.51
C TYR A 156 6.29 8.64 14.15
N GLU A 157 6.97 8.78 15.28
CA GLU A 157 7.50 7.63 16.03
C GLU A 157 6.38 6.66 16.42
N VAL A 158 5.30 7.17 17.02
CA VAL A 158 4.13 6.37 17.42
C VAL A 158 3.39 5.83 16.21
N GLY A 159 3.14 6.67 15.20
CA GLY A 159 2.36 6.28 14.03
C GLY A 159 3.06 5.26 13.15
N CYS A 160 4.34 5.46 12.85
CA CYS A 160 5.12 4.52 12.06
C CYS A 160 5.31 3.18 12.79
N TRP A 161 5.51 3.20 14.11
CA TRP A 161 5.49 1.98 14.89
C TRP A 161 4.16 1.23 14.76
N TYR A 162 3.03 1.94 14.84
CA TYR A 162 1.72 1.30 14.75
C TYR A 162 1.44 0.73 13.36
N LEU A 163 1.82 1.44 12.30
CA LEU A 163 1.76 0.93 10.93
C LEU A 163 2.59 -0.35 10.74
N ALA A 164 3.83 -0.35 11.27
CA ALA A 164 4.68 -1.54 11.25
C ALA A 164 4.11 -2.67 12.10
N ARG A 165 3.53 -2.37 13.26
CA ARG A 165 2.87 -3.35 14.11
C ARG A 165 1.66 -3.99 13.44
N ILE A 166 0.87 -3.23 12.68
CA ILE A 166 -0.22 -3.78 11.88
C ILE A 166 0.35 -4.78 10.87
N ARG A 167 1.36 -4.40 10.11
CA ARG A 167 2.03 -5.25 9.12
C ARG A 167 2.63 -6.51 9.74
N ASP A 168 3.42 -6.38 10.80
CA ASP A 168 4.28 -7.45 11.30
C ASP A 168 3.61 -8.34 12.37
N HIS A 169 2.64 -7.79 13.12
CA HIS A 169 1.97 -8.51 14.18
C HIS A 169 0.54 -8.91 13.81
N TYR A 170 -0.29 -7.95 13.41
CA TYR A 170 -1.70 -8.24 13.12
C TYR A 170 -1.89 -8.98 11.80
N PHE A 171 -1.03 -8.74 10.81
CA PHE A 171 -1.08 -9.36 9.48
C PHE A 171 -0.12 -10.53 9.31
N LYS A 172 0.63 -10.93 10.32
CA LYS A 172 1.67 -11.97 10.19
C LYS A 172 1.15 -13.31 9.63
N ASN A 173 -0.13 -13.64 9.86
CA ASN A 173 -0.78 -14.86 9.35
C ASN A 173 -1.73 -14.56 8.18
N LEU A 174 -1.72 -13.36 7.65
CA LEU A 174 -2.57 -12.93 6.56
C LEU A 174 -1.83 -13.12 5.23
N SER A 175 -2.37 -13.95 4.33
CA SER A 175 -1.87 -14.03 2.96
C SER A 175 -2.40 -12.86 2.13
N ASN A 176 -1.62 -12.42 1.14
CA ASN A 176 -2.05 -11.46 0.12
C ASN A 176 -2.55 -10.11 0.69
N TRP A 177 -1.89 -9.57 1.72
CA TRP A 177 -2.15 -8.21 2.18
C TRP A 177 -1.35 -7.19 1.33
N SER A 178 -1.87 -5.98 1.29
CA SER A 178 -1.26 -4.82 0.65
C SER A 178 -1.01 -3.70 1.66
N TYR A 179 -0.24 -2.67 1.28
CA TYR A 179 -0.11 -1.46 2.12
C TYR A 179 -1.42 -0.67 2.22
N GLU A 180 -2.33 -0.81 1.25
CA GLU A 180 -3.70 -0.29 1.37
C GLU A 180 -4.45 -0.98 2.52
N ASP A 181 -4.30 -2.31 2.65
CA ASP A 181 -4.89 -3.05 3.77
C ASP A 181 -4.32 -2.58 5.12
N VAL A 182 -3.00 -2.28 5.18
CA VAL A 182 -2.38 -1.73 6.39
C VAL A 182 -2.97 -0.35 6.71
N TYR A 183 -3.18 0.52 5.71
CA TYR A 183 -3.82 1.81 5.89
C TYR A 183 -5.27 1.68 6.36
N ILE A 184 -6.06 0.78 5.76
CA ILE A 184 -7.43 0.53 6.19
C ILE A 184 -7.45 0.06 7.65
N ALA A 185 -6.59 -0.90 8.02
CA ALA A 185 -6.50 -1.38 9.39
C ALA A 185 -6.02 -0.29 10.38
N PHE A 186 -5.19 0.64 9.92
CA PHE A 186 -4.77 1.82 10.68
C PHE A 186 -5.96 2.75 10.95
N ASN A 187 -6.80 3.00 9.94
CA ASN A 187 -7.94 3.91 10.01
C ASN A 187 -9.09 3.37 10.86
N ILE A 188 -9.46 2.08 10.69
CA ILE A 188 -10.63 1.48 11.35
C ILE A 188 -10.29 0.57 12.55
N GLY A 189 -9.02 0.33 12.78
CA GLY A 189 -8.50 -0.61 13.79
C GLY A 189 -8.38 -2.04 13.27
N PRO A 190 -7.32 -2.79 13.69
CA PRO A 190 -7.04 -4.14 13.20
C PRO A 190 -8.16 -5.15 13.48
N SER A 191 -8.92 -4.97 14.56
CA SER A 191 -10.05 -5.84 14.88
C SER A 191 -11.22 -5.66 13.91
N SER A 192 -11.53 -4.42 13.56
CA SER A 192 -12.57 -4.10 12.57
C SER A 192 -12.15 -4.50 11.16
N PHE A 193 -10.85 -4.48 10.86
CA PHE A 193 -10.31 -4.88 9.57
C PHE A 193 -10.65 -6.35 9.22
N LYS A 194 -10.73 -7.24 10.19
CA LYS A 194 -11.13 -8.64 9.93
C LYS A 194 -12.55 -8.72 9.34
N ALA A 195 -13.50 -7.97 9.91
CA ALA A 195 -14.87 -7.90 9.39
C ALA A 195 -14.91 -7.23 8.01
N TYR A 196 -14.19 -6.09 7.84
CA TYR A 196 -14.02 -5.44 6.56
C TYR A 196 -13.56 -6.41 5.48
N ARG A 197 -12.48 -7.14 5.73
CA ARG A 197 -11.89 -8.06 4.77
C ARG A 197 -12.83 -9.24 4.44
N GLN A 198 -13.52 -9.77 5.43
CA GLN A 198 -14.51 -10.83 5.23
C GLN A 198 -15.67 -10.35 4.36
N ASP A 199 -16.20 -9.16 4.62
CA ASP A 199 -17.28 -8.57 3.83
C ASP A 199 -16.83 -8.27 2.41
N TYR A 200 -15.59 -7.76 2.21
CA TYR A 200 -15.01 -7.53 0.89
C TYR A 200 -14.95 -8.81 0.05
N TYR A 201 -14.45 -9.92 0.62
CA TYR A 201 -14.37 -11.20 -0.10
C TYR A 201 -15.75 -11.83 -0.34
N ASN A 202 -16.73 -11.52 0.48
CA ASN A 202 -18.11 -11.95 0.29
C ASN A 202 -18.90 -11.07 -0.69
N GLY A 203 -18.29 -10.04 -1.25
CA GLY A 203 -18.92 -9.11 -2.19
C GLY A 203 -19.93 -8.14 -1.57
N TYR A 204 -19.87 -7.94 -0.23
CA TYR A 204 -20.70 -6.96 0.45
C TYR A 204 -20.13 -5.54 0.31
N ASP A 205 -20.98 -4.54 0.49
CA ASP A 205 -20.57 -3.15 0.54
C ASP A 205 -19.71 -2.88 1.79
N VAL A 206 -18.42 -2.60 1.56
CA VAL A 206 -17.44 -2.37 2.62
C VAL A 206 -17.35 -0.90 3.07
N ILE A 207 -18.07 0.01 2.42
CA ILE A 207 -18.05 1.46 2.71
C ILE A 207 -18.41 1.75 4.17
N ARG A 208 -19.29 0.95 4.77
CA ARG A 208 -19.70 1.10 6.18
C ARG A 208 -18.60 0.77 7.21
N HIS A 209 -17.49 0.17 6.79
CA HIS A 209 -16.41 -0.25 7.69
C HIS A 209 -15.27 0.75 7.77
N CYS A 210 -15.07 1.59 6.75
CA CYS A 210 -13.99 2.57 6.72
C CYS A 210 -14.49 3.95 6.26
N ASP A 211 -13.74 5.01 6.58
CA ASP A 211 -13.96 6.32 5.98
C ASP A 211 -13.55 6.27 4.51
N TYR A 212 -14.56 6.18 3.64
CA TYR A 212 -14.36 6.11 2.19
C TYR A 212 -13.61 7.33 1.63
N ASN A 213 -13.82 8.50 2.21
CA ASN A 213 -13.12 9.72 1.79
C ASN A 213 -11.63 9.65 2.17
N ALA A 214 -11.31 9.14 3.37
CA ALA A 214 -9.93 8.92 3.79
C ALA A 214 -9.24 7.88 2.89
N LEU A 215 -9.91 6.79 2.57
CA LEU A 215 -9.39 5.76 1.68
C LEU A 215 -9.13 6.27 0.26
N ASN A 216 -10.05 7.05 -0.31
CA ASN A 216 -9.86 7.65 -1.64
C ASN A 216 -8.72 8.66 -1.64
N ARG A 217 -8.57 9.49 -0.59
CA ARG A 217 -7.40 10.36 -0.44
C ARG A 217 -6.12 9.54 -0.40
N PHE A 218 -6.07 8.48 0.42
CA PHE A 218 -4.90 7.62 0.50
C PHE A 218 -4.52 7.04 -0.87
N ARG A 219 -5.47 6.50 -1.64
CA ARG A 219 -5.23 5.96 -2.98
C ARG A 219 -4.64 7.00 -3.94
N SER A 220 -5.20 8.20 -3.94
CA SER A 220 -4.69 9.30 -4.77
C SER A 220 -3.25 9.67 -4.40
N TYR A 221 -2.91 9.73 -3.10
CA TYR A 221 -1.54 9.98 -2.66
C TYR A 221 -0.61 8.80 -2.89
N GLN A 222 -1.10 7.57 -2.77
CA GLN A 222 -0.33 6.37 -3.09
C GLN A 222 0.13 6.40 -4.54
N GLU A 223 -0.76 6.66 -5.49
CA GLU A 223 -0.40 6.78 -6.91
C GLU A 223 0.64 7.89 -7.12
N LYS A 224 0.37 9.09 -6.60
CA LYS A 224 1.30 10.24 -6.68
C LYS A 224 2.69 9.91 -6.14
N TYR A 225 2.79 9.31 -4.96
CA TYR A 225 4.09 9.06 -4.34
C TYR A 225 4.80 7.83 -4.88
N LEU A 226 4.08 6.80 -5.34
CA LEU A 226 4.69 5.68 -6.07
C LEU A 226 5.34 6.18 -7.36
N GLU A 227 4.66 7.02 -8.13
CA GLU A 227 5.24 7.63 -9.32
C GLU A 227 6.44 8.50 -8.96
N TYR A 228 6.29 9.41 -8.00
CA TYR A 228 7.34 10.36 -7.61
C TYR A 228 8.63 9.67 -7.14
N PHE A 229 8.54 8.69 -6.24
CA PHE A 229 9.73 8.02 -5.70
C PHE A 229 10.29 6.91 -6.59
N ASN A 230 9.55 6.40 -7.59
CA ASN A 230 10.04 5.46 -8.58
C ASN A 230 10.81 6.13 -9.74
N LEU A 231 10.67 7.44 -9.90
CA LEU A 231 11.41 8.21 -10.92
C LEU A 231 12.87 8.51 -10.52
N TYR A 232 13.23 8.29 -9.28
CA TYR A 232 14.54 8.56 -8.68
C TYR A 232 15.13 7.32 -7.99
#